data_503292adb31e590cbc53a916f5af86a4
#
_entry.id   503292adb31e590cbc53a916f5af86a4
#
_cell.length_a   1.000
_cell.length_b   1.000
_cell.length_c   1.000
_cell.angle_alpha   90.00
_cell.angle_beta   90.00
_cell.angle_gamma   90.00
#
_symmetry.space_group_name_H-M   'P 1'
#
loop_
_entity.id
_entity.type
_entity.pdbx_description
1 polymer ?
#
loop_
_entity_poly.entity_id
_entity_poly.type
_entity_poly.pdbx_seq_one_letter_code
_entity_poly.pdbx_strand_id
1 'polypeptide(L)'
;MSTFAYVFAPDNSQYANQMNLSIHSKPPGFKVSMLIEPQIPEPSQNFFSKLFFGDAYPAKETPILNYRIEGQKLIYKPYNYGSLEGLEQSIDRVSNPDAHVAQKQFYLGTDKFGRDMLSRILVGSRISFFIGFTAVFISLFLGLLMGSLSGYYGGRVDALIMWLINVTWSIPTLLLVIAITLALGKGFWQVFIAVGLTMWVEVARVVLSL
;
A
#
# COMPACT_ATOMS: atom_id res chain seq x y z
N MET A 1 12.56 -6.84 2.92
CA MET A 1 11.62 -6.18 3.86
C MET A 1 10.31 -5.76 3.20
N SER A 2 10.31 -5.11 2.02
CA SER A 2 9.05 -4.66 1.40
C SER A 2 8.08 -5.81 1.03
N THR A 3 8.58 -6.97 0.63
CA THR A 3 7.75 -8.14 0.25
C THR A 3 6.96 -8.72 1.43
N PHE A 4 7.51 -8.59 2.65
CA PHE A 4 6.91 -9.08 3.89
C PHE A 4 6.33 -7.95 4.76
N ALA A 5 5.87 -6.87 4.14
CA ALA A 5 5.36 -5.69 4.85
C ALA A 5 4.24 -6.05 5.83
N TYR A 6 3.34 -6.97 5.47
CA TYR A 6 2.24 -7.41 6.34
C TYR A 6 2.67 -8.26 7.54
N VAL A 7 3.89 -8.81 7.54
CA VAL A 7 4.44 -9.53 8.71
C VAL A 7 4.89 -8.53 9.79
N PHE A 8 5.35 -7.36 9.37
CA PHE A 8 5.88 -6.33 10.28
C PHE A 8 4.87 -5.21 10.56
N ALA A 9 3.79 -5.11 9.79
CA ALA A 9 2.77 -4.10 9.99
C ALA A 9 1.88 -4.45 11.20
N PRO A 10 1.73 -3.56 12.19
CA PRO A 10 0.79 -3.73 13.30
C PRO A 10 -0.67 -3.85 12.85
N ASP A 11 -1.02 -3.24 11.71
CA ASP A 11 -2.31 -3.40 11.02
C ASP A 11 -2.07 -4.25 9.76
N ASN A 12 -2.48 -5.50 9.81
CA ASN A 12 -2.36 -6.47 8.70
C ASN A 12 -3.62 -6.52 7.80
N SER A 13 -4.56 -5.61 7.99
CA SER A 13 -5.71 -5.45 7.10
C SER A 13 -5.27 -5.10 5.67
N GLN A 14 -6.11 -5.40 4.70
CA GLN A 14 -5.80 -5.11 3.31
C GLN A 14 -5.54 -3.60 3.11
N TYR A 15 -4.34 -3.27 2.60
CA TYR A 15 -3.80 -1.90 2.44
C TYR A 15 -3.64 -1.10 3.75
N ALA A 16 -3.57 -1.77 4.92
CA ALA A 16 -3.55 -1.12 6.24
C ALA A 16 -4.63 -0.02 6.33
N ASN A 17 -5.87 -0.41 6.02
CA ASN A 17 -6.97 0.53 5.84
C ASN A 17 -8.04 0.44 6.95
N GLN A 18 -7.70 -0.08 8.11
CA GLN A 18 -8.60 -0.10 9.25
C GLN A 18 -8.80 1.31 9.81
N MET A 19 -9.99 1.87 9.59
CA MET A 19 -10.30 3.27 9.92
C MET A 19 -10.99 3.36 11.28
N ASN A 20 -10.48 4.25 12.14
CA ASN A 20 -11.03 4.55 13.45
C ASN A 20 -11.08 6.06 13.67
N LEU A 21 -12.12 6.72 13.18
CA LEU A 21 -12.23 8.19 13.20
C LEU A 21 -12.13 8.80 14.61
N SER A 22 -12.51 8.07 15.65
CA SER A 22 -12.43 8.53 17.03
C SER A 22 -10.99 8.79 17.53
N ILE A 23 -10.00 8.14 16.91
CA ILE A 23 -8.58 8.30 17.24
C ILE A 23 -7.79 8.97 16.11
N HIS A 24 -8.43 9.85 15.33
CA HIS A 24 -7.76 10.55 14.25
C HIS A 24 -6.63 11.47 14.74
N SER A 25 -5.58 11.64 13.94
CA SER A 25 -4.49 12.61 14.15
C SER A 25 -3.82 12.52 15.53
N LYS A 26 -3.65 11.31 16.07
CA LYS A 26 -2.94 11.10 17.34
C LYS A 26 -1.42 11.10 17.13
N PRO A 27 -0.66 11.63 18.12
CA PRO A 27 0.79 11.75 18.03
C PRO A 27 1.49 10.37 18.06
N PRO A 28 2.76 10.30 17.64
CA PRO A 28 3.58 9.10 17.76
C PRO A 28 3.63 8.59 19.20
N GLY A 29 3.59 7.26 19.35
CA GLY A 29 3.58 6.60 20.67
C GLY A 29 2.21 6.53 21.35
N PHE A 30 1.14 7.00 20.71
CA PHE A 30 -0.21 6.94 21.27
C PHE A 30 -0.62 5.50 21.58
N LYS A 31 -1.21 5.30 22.78
CA LYS A 31 -1.72 4.01 23.26
C LYS A 31 -3.20 4.11 23.55
N VAL A 32 -3.93 3.08 23.19
CA VAL A 32 -5.37 2.99 23.44
C VAL A 32 -5.78 1.53 23.60
N SER A 33 -6.76 1.27 24.44
CA SER A 33 -7.40 -0.04 24.54
C SER A 33 -8.34 -0.25 23.36
N MET A 34 -8.20 -1.39 22.68
CA MET A 34 -9.02 -1.80 21.55
C MET A 34 -9.88 -2.98 21.96
N LEU A 35 -11.16 -2.90 21.70
CA LEU A 35 -12.04 -4.04 21.70
C LEU A 35 -11.91 -4.72 20.35
N ILE A 36 -11.46 -5.97 20.35
CA ILE A 36 -11.25 -6.79 19.16
C ILE A 36 -12.39 -7.77 19.05
N GLU A 37 -13.15 -7.65 17.98
CA GLU A 37 -14.25 -8.55 17.62
C GLU A 37 -13.82 -9.35 16.40
N PRO A 38 -13.45 -10.65 16.54
CA PRO A 38 -13.14 -11.48 15.39
C PRO A 38 -14.37 -11.56 14.47
N GLN A 39 -14.17 -11.37 13.18
CA GLN A 39 -15.23 -11.60 12.20
C GLN A 39 -15.39 -13.12 12.02
N ILE A 40 -16.64 -13.57 11.84
CA ILE A 40 -16.95 -14.99 11.59
C ILE A 40 -16.11 -15.45 10.38
N PRO A 41 -15.43 -16.60 10.45
CA PRO A 41 -14.51 -17.03 9.42
C PRO A 41 -15.24 -17.26 8.10
N GLU A 42 -15.04 -16.35 7.18
CA GLU A 42 -15.30 -16.53 5.75
C GLU A 42 -14.26 -17.50 5.17
N PRO A 43 -14.47 -18.03 3.95
CA PRO A 43 -13.66 -19.11 3.41
C PRO A 43 -12.17 -18.85 3.57
N SER A 44 -11.46 -19.82 4.10
CA SER A 44 -10.04 -19.73 4.49
C SER A 44 -9.19 -19.10 3.39
N GLN A 45 -8.69 -17.91 3.64
CA GLN A 45 -7.71 -17.32 2.72
C GLN A 45 -6.44 -18.16 2.73
N ASN A 46 -5.89 -18.43 1.55
CA ASN A 46 -4.61 -19.09 1.42
C ASN A 46 -3.54 -18.28 2.16
N PHE A 47 -2.66 -18.98 2.90
CA PHE A 47 -1.56 -18.35 3.63
C PHE A 47 -0.76 -17.35 2.78
N PHE A 48 -0.46 -17.72 1.52
CA PHE A 48 0.22 -16.84 0.58
C PHE A 48 -0.57 -15.58 0.25
N SER A 49 -1.90 -15.69 0.09
CA SER A 49 -2.77 -14.53 -0.16
C SER A 49 -2.73 -13.55 1.03
N LYS A 50 -2.82 -14.06 2.25
CA LYS A 50 -2.73 -13.26 3.47
C LYS A 50 -1.37 -12.58 3.62
N LEU A 51 -0.28 -13.30 3.29
CA LEU A 51 1.07 -12.77 3.33
C LEU A 51 1.32 -11.65 2.32
N PHE A 52 0.74 -11.77 1.11
CA PHE A 52 0.97 -10.83 0.02
C PHE A 52 -0.06 -9.70 -0.08
N PHE A 53 -1.30 -9.92 0.31
CA PHE A 53 -2.38 -8.95 0.12
C PHE A 53 -2.99 -8.43 1.43
N GLY A 54 -2.54 -8.97 2.56
CA GLY A 54 -3.13 -8.69 3.87
C GLY A 54 -4.39 -9.50 4.13
N ASP A 55 -4.98 -9.27 5.31
CA ASP A 55 -6.21 -9.91 5.72
C ASP A 55 -7.41 -9.18 5.08
N ALA A 56 -8.21 -9.89 4.29
CA ALA A 56 -9.41 -9.33 3.69
C ALA A 56 -10.56 -9.19 4.70
N TYR A 57 -10.51 -9.98 5.78
CA TYR A 57 -11.50 -10.00 6.85
C TYR A 57 -10.82 -9.75 8.20
N PRO A 58 -10.23 -8.57 8.41
CA PRO A 58 -9.58 -8.25 9.67
C PRO A 58 -10.62 -8.20 10.80
N ALA A 59 -10.21 -8.56 12.02
CA ALA A 59 -11.06 -8.37 13.18
C ALA A 59 -11.50 -6.90 13.28
N LYS A 60 -12.76 -6.67 13.68
CA LYS A 60 -13.23 -5.31 13.92
C LYS A 60 -12.58 -4.79 15.19
N GLU A 61 -11.85 -3.69 15.09
CA GLU A 61 -11.18 -3.03 16.20
C GLU A 61 -11.94 -1.75 16.57
N THR A 62 -12.45 -1.67 17.79
CA THR A 62 -13.12 -0.48 18.28
C THR A 62 -12.32 0.13 19.44
N PRO A 63 -11.83 1.39 19.31
CA PRO A 63 -11.12 2.06 20.40
C PRO A 63 -12.06 2.33 21.58
N ILE A 64 -11.59 2.00 22.80
CA ILE A 64 -12.36 2.14 24.01
C ILE A 64 -11.59 2.91 25.08
N LEU A 65 -12.30 3.62 25.94
CA LEU A 65 -11.73 4.32 27.10
C LEU A 65 -11.62 3.38 28.30
N ASN A 66 -12.71 2.78 28.67
CA ASN A 66 -12.82 1.88 29.82
C ASN A 66 -13.72 0.69 29.48
N TYR A 67 -13.53 -0.41 30.16
CA TYR A 67 -14.41 -1.58 30.07
C TYR A 67 -14.58 -2.24 31.43
N ARG A 68 -15.69 -2.96 31.59
CA ARG A 68 -15.97 -3.83 32.73
C ARG A 68 -16.66 -5.11 32.25
N ILE A 69 -16.47 -6.18 32.99
CA ILE A 69 -17.06 -7.46 32.67
C ILE A 69 -18.14 -7.73 33.75
N GLU A 70 -19.40 -7.85 33.34
CA GLU A 70 -20.52 -8.19 34.20
C GLU A 70 -21.14 -9.51 33.73
N GLY A 71 -20.76 -10.60 34.39
CA GLY A 71 -21.17 -11.94 33.99
C GLY A 71 -20.75 -12.32 32.57
N GLN A 72 -21.73 -12.48 31.69
CA GLN A 72 -21.50 -12.82 30.27
C GLN A 72 -21.45 -11.59 29.36
N LYS A 73 -21.56 -10.38 29.90
CA LYS A 73 -21.54 -9.15 29.13
C LYS A 73 -20.21 -8.38 29.34
N LEU A 74 -19.63 -7.92 28.26
CA LEU A 74 -18.55 -6.97 28.29
C LEU A 74 -19.14 -5.58 28.00
N ILE A 75 -19.16 -4.72 29.02
CA ILE A 75 -19.64 -3.35 28.94
C ILE A 75 -18.43 -2.46 28.71
N TYR A 76 -18.50 -1.59 27.72
CA TYR A 76 -17.38 -0.72 27.36
C TYR A 76 -17.85 0.69 27.00
N LYS A 77 -16.98 1.65 27.21
CA LYS A 77 -17.19 3.04 26.81
C LYS A 77 -16.34 3.32 25.56
N PRO A 78 -16.95 3.60 24.38
CA PRO A 78 -16.21 3.93 23.17
C PRO A 78 -15.34 5.18 23.35
N TYR A 79 -14.20 5.20 22.70
CA TYR A 79 -13.35 6.38 22.63
C TYR A 79 -13.96 7.39 21.66
N ASN A 80 -14.55 8.47 22.19
CA ASN A 80 -15.13 9.56 21.38
C ASN A 80 -14.26 10.80 21.44
N TYR A 81 -13.93 11.35 20.29
CA TYR A 81 -13.23 12.61 20.20
C TYR A 81 -14.20 13.76 20.55
N GLY A 82 -13.92 14.46 21.65
CA GLY A 82 -14.63 15.69 22.02
C GLY A 82 -15.82 15.58 22.97
N SER A 83 -16.32 14.39 23.29
CA SER A 83 -17.32 14.20 24.36
C SER A 83 -16.89 13.10 25.33
N LEU A 84 -16.75 13.48 26.60
CA LEU A 84 -16.46 12.53 27.70
C LEU A 84 -17.66 11.63 28.03
N GLU A 85 -18.83 11.87 27.42
CA GLU A 85 -20.11 11.22 27.68
C GLU A 85 -20.52 10.30 26.51
N GLY A 86 -19.65 9.37 26.12
CA GLY A 86 -20.09 8.25 25.28
C GLY A 86 -21.03 7.35 26.07
N LEU A 87 -22.18 7.00 25.48
CA LEU A 87 -23.09 5.98 26.06
C LEU A 87 -22.32 4.66 26.19
N GLU A 88 -22.50 4.00 27.33
CA GLU A 88 -21.97 2.65 27.54
C GLU A 88 -22.60 1.69 26.54
N GLN A 89 -21.80 0.88 25.91
CA GLN A 89 -22.19 -0.18 24.99
C GLN A 89 -21.89 -1.53 25.64
N SER A 90 -22.61 -2.55 25.24
CA SER A 90 -22.36 -3.91 25.74
C SER A 90 -22.31 -4.91 24.61
N ILE A 91 -21.38 -5.86 24.72
CA ILE A 91 -21.29 -7.04 23.84
C ILE A 91 -21.59 -8.28 24.71
N ASP A 92 -22.45 -9.13 24.18
CA ASP A 92 -22.71 -10.45 24.78
C ASP A 92 -21.57 -11.40 24.36
N ARG A 93 -20.82 -11.90 25.33
CA ARG A 93 -19.74 -12.87 25.15
C ARG A 93 -20.21 -14.26 24.73
N VAL A 94 -21.51 -14.57 24.93
CA VAL A 94 -22.07 -15.82 24.41
C VAL A 94 -22.16 -15.80 22.89
N SER A 95 -22.53 -14.66 22.32
CA SER A 95 -22.61 -14.47 20.88
C SER A 95 -21.22 -14.20 20.24
N ASN A 96 -20.27 -13.66 21.02
CA ASN A 96 -18.90 -13.33 20.59
C ASN A 96 -17.87 -13.82 21.62
N PRO A 97 -17.65 -15.15 21.75
CA PRO A 97 -16.76 -15.71 22.77
C PRO A 97 -15.30 -15.27 22.62
N ASP A 98 -14.86 -14.99 21.41
CA ASP A 98 -13.50 -14.58 21.09
C ASP A 98 -13.27 -13.06 21.16
N ALA A 99 -14.30 -12.28 21.51
CA ALA A 99 -14.15 -10.83 21.71
C ALA A 99 -13.30 -10.55 22.96
N HIS A 100 -12.24 -9.81 22.79
CA HIS A 100 -11.32 -9.48 23.86
C HIS A 100 -10.81 -8.03 23.75
N VAL A 101 -10.28 -7.52 24.88
CA VAL A 101 -9.65 -6.19 24.91
C VAL A 101 -8.14 -6.34 24.89
N ALA A 102 -7.46 -5.66 23.96
CA ALA A 102 -6.02 -5.57 23.89
C ALA A 102 -5.56 -4.12 23.84
N GLN A 103 -4.37 -3.86 24.39
CA GLN A 103 -3.77 -2.54 24.29
C GLN A 103 -2.98 -2.44 22.97
N LYS A 104 -3.33 -1.46 22.14
CA LYS A 104 -2.62 -1.18 20.87
C LYS A 104 -1.82 0.10 21.00
N GLN A 105 -0.57 0.05 20.54
CA GLN A 105 0.33 1.19 20.48
C GLN A 105 0.57 1.60 19.03
N PHE A 106 0.32 2.88 18.73
CA PHE A 106 0.57 3.48 17.42
C PHE A 106 1.94 4.15 17.42
N TYR A 107 2.96 3.45 16.97
CA TYR A 107 4.36 3.92 17.03
C TYR A 107 4.58 5.25 16.33
N LEU A 108 4.03 5.45 15.14
CA LEU A 108 4.08 6.70 14.39
C LEU A 108 2.77 7.52 14.50
N GLY A 109 1.88 7.15 15.43
CA GLY A 109 0.59 7.80 15.58
C GLY A 109 -0.42 7.36 14.51
N THR A 110 -1.48 8.16 14.38
CA THR A 110 -2.57 7.89 13.45
C THR A 110 -2.75 9.03 12.44
N ASP A 111 -3.24 8.69 11.26
CA ASP A 111 -3.57 9.67 10.22
C ASP A 111 -4.93 10.36 10.49
N LYS A 112 -5.36 11.23 9.56
CA LYS A 112 -6.65 11.93 9.64
C LYS A 112 -7.89 11.01 9.63
N PHE A 113 -7.73 9.75 9.33
CA PHE A 113 -8.79 8.73 9.35
C PHE A 113 -8.63 7.75 10.52
N GLY A 114 -7.67 7.98 11.42
CA GLY A 114 -7.39 7.10 12.56
C GLY A 114 -6.73 5.78 12.19
N ARG A 115 -6.07 5.70 11.01
CA ARG A 115 -5.34 4.51 10.55
C ARG A 115 -3.91 4.54 11.06
N ASP A 116 -3.31 3.37 11.27
CA ASP A 116 -1.93 3.26 11.72
C ASP A 116 -0.93 3.77 10.67
N MET A 117 -0.21 4.84 11.00
CA MET A 117 0.78 5.46 10.11
C MET A 117 1.94 4.53 9.78
N LEU A 118 2.43 3.74 10.75
CA LEU A 118 3.55 2.82 10.53
C LEU A 118 3.17 1.74 9.52
N SER A 119 2.02 1.10 9.71
CA SER A 119 1.53 0.07 8.79
C SER A 119 1.35 0.61 7.37
N ARG A 120 0.81 1.82 7.24
CA ARG A 120 0.64 2.47 5.94
C ARG A 120 1.95 2.78 5.23
N ILE A 121 2.98 3.20 5.96
CA ILE A 121 4.31 3.44 5.39
C ILE A 121 4.92 2.11 4.92
N LEU A 122 4.83 1.05 5.73
CA LEU A 122 5.35 -0.27 5.38
C LEU A 122 4.66 -0.85 4.13
N VAL A 123 3.33 -0.80 4.08
CA VAL A 123 2.56 -1.28 2.92
C VAL A 123 2.77 -0.39 1.69
N GLY A 124 2.82 0.94 1.88
CA GLY A 124 3.09 1.90 0.82
C GLY A 124 4.49 1.74 0.21
N SER A 125 5.52 1.49 1.03
CA SER A 125 6.88 1.26 0.55
C SER A 125 6.97 0.03 -0.36
N ARG A 126 6.23 -1.02 -0.05
CA ARG A 126 6.12 -2.21 -0.89
C ARG A 126 5.61 -1.86 -2.29
N ILE A 127 4.51 -1.12 -2.34
CA ILE A 127 3.91 -0.69 -3.61
C ILE A 127 4.91 0.12 -4.42
N SER A 128 5.55 1.11 -3.80
CA SER A 128 6.56 1.96 -4.44
C SER A 128 7.76 1.16 -4.97
N PHE A 129 8.21 0.15 -4.22
CA PHE A 129 9.30 -0.72 -4.63
C PHE A 129 8.95 -1.55 -5.89
N PHE A 130 7.74 -2.16 -5.91
CA PHE A 130 7.28 -2.91 -7.09
C PHE A 130 7.12 -2.02 -8.32
N ILE A 131 6.65 -0.79 -8.13
CA ILE A 131 6.56 0.23 -9.20
C ILE A 131 7.94 0.48 -9.80
N GLY A 132 8.89 0.88 -8.94
CA GLY A 132 10.24 1.21 -9.37
C GLY A 132 10.92 0.03 -10.05
N PHE A 133 10.84 -1.16 -9.45
CA PHE A 133 11.44 -2.38 -10.02
C PHE A 133 10.88 -2.73 -11.41
N THR A 134 9.56 -2.69 -11.57
CA THR A 134 8.90 -2.99 -12.85
C THR A 134 9.30 -1.96 -13.92
N ALA A 135 9.27 -0.68 -13.58
CA ALA A 135 9.66 0.39 -14.50
C ALA A 135 11.13 0.27 -14.94
N VAL A 136 12.05 0.02 -13.99
CA VAL A 136 13.47 -0.19 -14.26
C VAL A 136 13.68 -1.43 -15.12
N PHE A 137 13.00 -2.53 -14.84
CA PHE A 137 13.12 -3.77 -15.62
C PHE A 137 12.72 -3.56 -17.09
N ILE A 138 11.57 -2.92 -17.33
CA ILE A 138 11.09 -2.60 -18.68
C ILE A 138 12.07 -1.66 -19.39
N SER A 139 12.47 -0.59 -18.73
CA SER A 139 13.40 0.41 -19.24
C SER A 139 14.76 -0.20 -19.59
N LEU A 140 15.32 -1.03 -18.70
CA LEU A 140 16.60 -1.70 -18.91
C LEU A 140 16.52 -2.69 -20.07
N PHE A 141 15.47 -3.51 -20.12
CA PHE A 141 15.30 -4.49 -21.20
C PHE A 141 15.19 -3.81 -22.57
N LEU A 142 14.33 -2.82 -22.71
CA LEU A 142 14.17 -2.09 -23.97
C LEU A 142 15.39 -1.26 -24.32
N GLY A 143 15.99 -0.59 -23.35
CA GLY A 143 17.16 0.24 -23.55
C GLY A 143 18.39 -0.57 -23.97
N LEU A 144 18.66 -1.70 -23.33
CA LEU A 144 19.74 -2.62 -23.74
C LEU A 144 19.48 -3.19 -25.13
N LEU A 145 18.25 -3.63 -25.40
CA LEU A 145 17.90 -4.21 -26.69
C LEU A 145 18.08 -3.18 -27.82
N MET A 146 17.52 -1.98 -27.69
CA MET A 146 17.63 -0.95 -28.72
C MET A 146 19.04 -0.39 -28.84
N GLY A 147 19.73 -0.15 -27.70
CA GLY A 147 21.11 0.32 -27.71
C GLY A 147 22.07 -0.68 -28.35
N SER A 148 21.95 -1.98 -28.02
CA SER A 148 22.80 -3.01 -28.61
C SER A 148 22.50 -3.25 -30.08
N LEU A 149 21.25 -3.19 -30.54
CA LEU A 149 20.89 -3.28 -31.95
C LEU A 149 21.48 -2.10 -32.74
N SER A 150 21.39 -0.89 -32.22
CA SER A 150 21.95 0.32 -32.82
C SER A 150 23.48 0.23 -32.94
N GLY A 151 24.16 -0.16 -31.84
CA GLY A 151 25.61 -0.31 -31.83
C GLY A 151 26.12 -1.45 -32.73
N TYR A 152 25.40 -2.57 -32.79
CA TYR A 152 25.81 -3.75 -33.57
C TYR A 152 25.62 -3.58 -35.08
N TYR A 153 24.44 -3.10 -35.52
CA TYR A 153 24.13 -2.98 -36.95
C TYR A 153 24.62 -1.66 -37.58
N GLY A 154 24.66 -0.59 -36.79
CA GLY A 154 25.06 0.73 -37.27
C GLY A 154 24.18 1.28 -38.41
N GLY A 155 24.68 2.29 -39.13
CA GLY A 155 24.10 2.81 -40.37
C GLY A 155 22.62 3.17 -40.29
N ARG A 156 21.77 2.52 -41.10
CA ARG A 156 20.31 2.82 -41.14
C ARG A 156 19.56 2.42 -39.89
N VAL A 157 20.00 1.34 -39.21
CA VAL A 157 19.37 0.87 -37.97
C VAL A 157 19.67 1.86 -36.84
N ASP A 158 20.90 2.28 -36.74
CA ASP A 158 21.31 3.33 -35.80
C ASP A 158 20.57 4.64 -36.04
N ALA A 159 20.50 5.10 -37.30
CA ALA A 159 19.74 6.30 -37.64
C ALA A 159 18.29 6.24 -37.27
N LEU A 160 17.63 5.08 -37.44
CA LEU A 160 16.21 4.86 -37.03
C LEU A 160 16.05 4.91 -35.52
N ILE A 161 16.93 4.22 -34.78
CA ILE A 161 16.85 4.17 -33.31
C ILE A 161 17.13 5.54 -32.71
N MET A 162 18.13 6.25 -33.24
CA MET A 162 18.45 7.63 -32.84
C MET A 162 17.29 8.58 -33.14
N TRP A 163 16.60 8.38 -34.27
CA TRP A 163 15.41 9.17 -34.59
C TRP A 163 14.29 8.91 -33.55
N LEU A 164 14.03 7.65 -33.18
CA LEU A 164 13.05 7.29 -32.14
C LEU A 164 13.41 7.91 -30.77
N ILE A 165 14.70 7.87 -30.41
CA ILE A 165 15.23 8.50 -29.19
C ILE A 165 14.93 10.00 -29.21
N ASN A 166 15.24 10.68 -30.32
CA ASN A 166 15.04 12.13 -30.43
C ASN A 166 13.55 12.51 -30.43
N VAL A 167 12.69 11.74 -31.07
CA VAL A 167 11.22 11.93 -31.03
C VAL A 167 10.69 11.80 -29.59
N THR A 168 11.13 10.75 -28.89
CA THR A 168 10.70 10.54 -27.50
C THR A 168 11.17 11.68 -26.59
N TRP A 169 12.39 12.18 -26.76
CA TRP A 169 12.92 13.28 -25.98
C TRP A 169 12.32 14.66 -26.32
N SER A 170 11.74 14.81 -27.52
CA SER A 170 11.06 16.04 -27.90
C SER A 170 9.75 16.26 -27.10
N ILE A 171 9.21 15.20 -26.51
CA ILE A 171 8.00 15.26 -25.71
C ILE A 171 8.37 15.30 -24.22
N PRO A 172 7.87 16.27 -23.42
CA PRO A 172 8.10 16.26 -21.99
C PRO A 172 7.67 14.92 -21.37
N THR A 173 8.60 14.26 -20.66
CA THR A 173 8.42 12.90 -20.12
C THR A 173 7.11 12.74 -19.35
N LEU A 174 6.74 13.73 -18.54
CA LEU A 174 5.50 13.70 -17.76
C LEU A 174 4.25 13.62 -18.67
N LEU A 175 4.23 14.39 -19.76
CA LEU A 175 3.12 14.38 -20.71
C LEU A 175 3.05 13.04 -21.44
N LEU A 176 4.21 12.46 -21.81
CA LEU A 176 4.27 11.16 -22.46
C LEU A 176 3.75 10.04 -21.54
N VAL A 177 4.16 10.03 -20.27
CA VAL A 177 3.65 9.07 -19.27
C VAL A 177 2.12 9.19 -19.12
N ILE A 178 1.59 10.42 -19.03
CA ILE A 178 0.14 10.63 -18.93
C ILE A 178 -0.57 10.13 -20.20
N ALA A 179 -0.06 10.46 -21.38
CA ALA A 179 -0.65 10.04 -22.65
C ALA A 179 -0.69 8.52 -22.79
N ILE A 180 0.41 7.82 -22.47
CA ILE A 180 0.47 6.35 -22.51
C ILE A 180 -0.48 5.75 -21.48
N THR A 181 -0.51 6.30 -20.25
CA THR A 181 -1.41 5.82 -19.19
C THR A 181 -2.88 5.94 -19.58
N LEU A 182 -3.27 7.07 -20.21
CA LEU A 182 -4.62 7.26 -20.70
C LEU A 182 -4.96 6.33 -21.86
N ALA A 183 -4.02 6.06 -22.76
CA ALA A 183 -4.20 5.14 -23.88
C ALA A 183 -4.35 3.68 -23.43
N LEU A 184 -3.61 3.27 -22.38
CA LEU A 184 -3.70 1.93 -21.80
C LEU A 184 -4.92 1.74 -20.88
N GLY A 185 -5.64 2.82 -20.56
CA GLY A 185 -6.79 2.80 -19.65
C GLY A 185 -6.42 3.12 -18.21
N LYS A 186 -7.47 3.32 -17.38
CA LYS A 186 -7.31 3.65 -15.97
C LYS A 186 -6.93 2.42 -15.16
N GLY A 187 -5.72 2.38 -14.62
CA GLY A 187 -5.29 1.31 -13.73
C GLY A 187 -3.89 1.55 -13.17
N PHE A 188 -3.59 0.78 -12.14
CA PHE A 188 -2.35 0.91 -11.39
C PHE A 188 -1.12 0.44 -12.22
N TRP A 189 -1.26 -0.70 -12.93
CA TRP A 189 -0.19 -1.28 -13.73
C TRP A 189 0.17 -0.44 -14.96
N GLN A 190 -0.80 0.27 -15.52
CA GLN A 190 -0.63 1.09 -16.71
C GLN A 190 0.38 2.22 -16.47
N VAL A 191 0.40 2.81 -15.27
CA VAL A 191 1.37 3.84 -14.91
C VAL A 191 2.80 3.29 -14.92
N PHE A 192 3.01 2.07 -14.43
CA PHE A 192 4.36 1.47 -14.37
C PHE A 192 4.89 1.12 -15.75
N ILE A 193 4.01 0.57 -16.60
CA ILE A 193 4.34 0.29 -18.00
C ILE A 193 4.67 1.60 -18.71
N ALA A 194 3.87 2.65 -18.52
CA ALA A 194 4.09 3.94 -19.13
C ALA A 194 5.45 4.54 -18.72
N VAL A 195 5.80 4.50 -17.43
CA VAL A 195 7.11 4.99 -16.95
C VAL A 195 8.24 4.17 -17.54
N GLY A 196 8.14 2.85 -17.53
CA GLY A 196 9.16 1.97 -18.13
C GLY A 196 9.35 2.21 -19.62
N LEU A 197 8.22 2.42 -20.35
CA LEU A 197 8.21 2.73 -21.78
C LEU A 197 8.73 4.15 -22.12
N THR A 198 8.85 5.03 -21.18
CA THR A 198 9.43 6.37 -21.42
C THR A 198 10.89 6.45 -21.05
N MET A 199 11.34 5.66 -20.06
CA MET A 199 12.71 5.74 -19.54
C MET A 199 13.75 4.89 -20.32
N TRP A 200 13.31 4.03 -21.25
CA TRP A 200 14.24 3.19 -22.04
C TRP A 200 15.24 4.01 -22.86
N VAL A 201 14.86 5.21 -23.27
CA VAL A 201 15.66 6.11 -24.10
C VAL A 201 16.97 6.51 -23.41
N GLU A 202 16.91 6.80 -22.10
CA GLU A 202 18.10 7.14 -21.31
C GLU A 202 19.06 5.96 -21.24
N VAL A 203 18.53 4.76 -21.01
CA VAL A 203 19.32 3.52 -20.95
C VAL A 203 19.95 3.23 -22.33
N ALA A 204 19.16 3.32 -23.42
CA ALA A 204 19.65 3.10 -24.77
C ALA A 204 20.80 4.04 -25.12
N ARG A 205 20.70 5.31 -24.74
CA ARG A 205 21.74 6.31 -24.97
C ARG A 205 23.02 6.01 -24.20
N VAL A 206 22.92 5.57 -22.96
CA VAL A 206 24.09 5.15 -22.18
C VAL A 206 24.80 3.96 -22.86
N VAL A 207 24.02 2.96 -23.32
CA VAL A 207 24.58 1.80 -24.02
C VAL A 207 25.29 2.20 -25.33
N LEU A 208 24.76 3.18 -26.06
CA LEU A 208 25.36 3.69 -27.30
C LEU A 208 26.63 4.53 -27.06
N SER A 209 26.82 5.06 -25.86
CA SER A 209 28.00 5.86 -25.50
C SER A 209 29.19 5.01 -25.02
N LEU A 210 28.98 3.69 -24.80
CA LEU A 210 30.03 2.74 -24.42
C LEU A 210 30.73 2.14 -25.63
#